data_fc21b123edd81a9c1354246e2ed18848
#
_entry.id   fc21b123edd81a9c1354246e2ed18848
#
_cell.length_a   1.000
_cell.length_b   1.000
_cell.length_c   1.000
_cell.angle_alpha   90.00
_cell.angle_beta   90.00
_cell.angle_gamma   90.00
#
_symmetry.space_group_name_H-M   'P 1'
#
loop_
_entity.id
_entity.type
_entity.pdbx_description
1 polymer ?
#
loop_
_entity_poly.entity_id
_entity_poly.type
_entity_poly.pdbx_seq_one_letter_code
_entity_poly.pdbx_strand_id
1 'polypeptide(L)'
;RARSEAIKNAAVAFLRRNFDFPVPRPVAQADVAELLVLASARGHRQVCACTILKVIHIIHHLEARELLFMLPISDQDVFHLAEQKVRRVIGGMMAHDLPIVEFVGGRKNKDSLYTKLLSKRETHAAQIYDKLRFRIVARGSDDVFPVLAYLMRRLIPFNYVVPGESTNTLFD
;
A
#
# COMPACT_ATOMS: atom_id res chain seq x y z
N ARG A 1 13.93 2.36 -7.27
CA ARG A 1 13.76 3.45 -8.27
C ARG A 1 13.57 2.92 -9.69
N ALA A 2 14.52 2.18 -10.29
CA ALA A 2 14.42 1.71 -11.68
C ALA A 2 13.13 0.94 -11.98
N ARG A 3 12.69 0.03 -11.10
CA ARG A 3 11.45 -0.74 -11.27
C ARG A 3 10.20 0.15 -11.24
N SER A 4 10.14 1.12 -10.33
CA SER A 4 9.00 2.06 -10.25
C SER A 4 8.86 2.92 -11.50
N GLU A 5 10.00 3.35 -12.07
CA GLU A 5 10.00 4.10 -13.33
C GLU A 5 9.58 3.23 -14.52
N ALA A 6 10.01 1.97 -14.57
CA ALA A 6 9.58 1.04 -15.61
C ALA A 6 8.05 0.83 -15.59
N ILE A 7 7.47 0.64 -14.40
CA ILE A 7 6.01 0.49 -14.23
C ILE A 7 5.27 1.78 -14.60
N LYS A 8 5.80 2.96 -14.23
CA LYS A 8 5.24 4.25 -14.65
C LYS A 8 5.21 4.36 -16.19
N ASN A 9 6.31 4.03 -16.83
CA ASN A 9 6.39 4.10 -18.30
C ASN A 9 5.41 3.12 -18.95
N ALA A 10 5.26 1.91 -18.40
CA ALA A 10 4.25 0.93 -18.84
C ALA A 10 2.82 1.47 -18.65
N ALA A 11 2.53 2.13 -17.53
CA ALA A 11 1.23 2.74 -17.26
C ALA A 11 0.91 3.84 -18.26
N VAL A 12 1.86 4.73 -18.55
CA VAL A 12 1.70 5.80 -19.55
C VAL A 12 1.47 5.23 -20.96
N ALA A 13 2.26 4.22 -21.32
CA ALA A 13 2.12 3.54 -22.61
C ALA A 13 0.77 2.84 -22.75
N PHE A 14 0.30 2.17 -21.69
CA PHE A 14 -1.02 1.54 -21.62
C PHE A 14 -2.14 2.55 -21.84
N LEU A 15 -2.12 3.67 -21.12
CA LEU A 15 -3.14 4.71 -21.21
C LEU A 15 -3.20 5.33 -22.62
N ARG A 16 -2.06 5.61 -23.23
CA ARG A 16 -1.99 6.14 -24.60
C ARG A 16 -2.53 5.16 -25.63
N ARG A 17 -2.11 3.90 -25.54
CA ARG A 17 -2.45 2.86 -26.53
C ARG A 17 -3.92 2.44 -26.49
N ASN A 18 -4.51 2.34 -25.29
CA ASN A 18 -5.83 1.75 -25.15
C ASN A 18 -6.96 2.77 -24.97
N PHE A 19 -6.63 4.00 -24.57
CA PHE A 19 -7.62 5.03 -24.24
C PHE A 19 -7.36 6.37 -24.96
N ASP A 20 -6.32 6.43 -25.77
CA ASP A 20 -5.86 7.68 -26.39
C ASP A 20 -5.75 8.84 -25.34
N PHE A 21 -5.35 8.48 -24.13
CA PHE A 21 -5.38 9.38 -22.98
C PHE A 21 -4.27 10.44 -23.11
N PRO A 22 -4.62 11.73 -23.16
CA PRO A 22 -3.67 12.81 -23.39
C PRO A 22 -2.83 13.06 -22.13
N VAL A 23 -1.66 12.46 -22.05
CA VAL A 23 -0.71 12.70 -20.93
C VAL A 23 0.18 13.89 -21.29
N PRO A 24 0.07 15.03 -20.58
CA PRO A 24 0.93 16.19 -20.80
C PRO A 24 2.41 15.86 -20.58
N ARG A 25 3.30 16.46 -21.36
CA ARG A 25 4.76 16.22 -21.24
C ARG A 25 5.28 16.34 -19.80
N PRO A 26 4.94 17.38 -19.01
CA PRO A 26 5.43 17.50 -17.64
C PRO A 26 5.01 16.33 -16.75
N VAL A 27 3.82 15.76 -16.96
CA VAL A 27 3.31 14.61 -16.19
C VAL A 27 3.97 13.31 -16.65
N ALA A 28 4.18 13.15 -17.96
CA ALA A 28 4.84 11.97 -18.52
C ALA A 28 6.33 11.88 -18.13
N GLN A 29 7.00 13.02 -17.99
CA GLN A 29 8.41 13.12 -17.63
C GLN A 29 8.65 13.12 -16.11
N ALA A 30 7.66 13.48 -15.31
CA ALA A 30 7.73 13.45 -13.85
C ALA A 30 8.14 12.07 -13.34
N ASP A 31 8.98 11.98 -12.32
CA ASP A 31 9.24 10.73 -11.63
C ASP A 31 8.04 10.33 -10.74
N VAL A 32 8.08 9.13 -10.16
CA VAL A 32 6.95 8.63 -9.34
C VAL A 32 6.70 9.51 -8.10
N ALA A 33 7.73 10.10 -7.51
CA ALA A 33 7.58 11.01 -6.37
C ALA A 33 6.95 12.34 -6.80
N GLU A 34 7.38 12.88 -7.94
CA GLU A 34 6.79 14.09 -8.51
C GLU A 34 5.32 13.88 -8.93
N LEU A 35 4.94 12.68 -9.39
CA LEU A 35 3.54 12.35 -9.66
C LEU A 35 2.66 12.47 -8.41
N LEU A 36 3.18 12.10 -7.22
CA LEU A 36 2.45 12.27 -5.96
C LEU A 36 2.21 13.75 -5.64
N VAL A 37 3.22 14.59 -5.88
CA VAL A 37 3.11 16.05 -5.73
C VAL A 37 2.08 16.62 -6.71
N LEU A 38 2.14 16.21 -7.97
CA LEU A 38 1.18 16.65 -9.00
C LEU A 38 -0.24 16.17 -8.68
N ALA A 39 -0.41 15.00 -8.09
CA ALA A 39 -1.71 14.47 -7.65
C ALA A 39 -2.31 15.26 -6.48
N SER A 40 -1.49 15.95 -5.69
CA SER A 40 -1.93 16.83 -4.60
C SER A 40 -2.29 18.26 -5.07
N ALA A 41 -1.98 18.62 -6.31
CA ALA A 41 -2.31 19.90 -6.89
C ALA A 41 -3.79 19.96 -7.34
N ARG A 42 -4.19 21.04 -8.02
CA ARG A 42 -5.53 21.16 -8.63
C ARG A 42 -5.42 21.25 -10.15
N GLY A 43 -6.45 20.78 -10.85
CA GLY A 43 -6.60 20.94 -12.29
C GLY A 43 -6.23 19.70 -13.12
N HIS A 44 -6.10 19.88 -14.44
CA HIS A 44 -5.94 18.78 -15.40
C HIS A 44 -4.71 17.89 -15.12
N ARG A 45 -3.58 18.49 -14.67
CA ARG A 45 -2.36 17.74 -14.34
C ARG A 45 -2.57 16.80 -13.16
N GLN A 46 -3.38 17.20 -12.18
CA GLN A 46 -3.78 16.36 -11.06
C GLN A 46 -4.52 15.11 -11.56
N VAL A 47 -5.53 15.31 -12.41
CA VAL A 47 -6.30 14.18 -12.95
C VAL A 47 -5.40 13.20 -13.69
N CYS A 48 -4.49 13.71 -14.53
CA CYS A 48 -3.54 12.87 -15.25
C CYS A 48 -2.60 12.10 -14.30
N ALA A 49 -2.06 12.77 -13.29
CA ALA A 49 -1.18 12.14 -12.30
C ALA A 49 -1.91 11.07 -11.49
N CYS A 50 -3.12 11.36 -11.01
CA CYS A 50 -3.97 10.39 -10.30
C CYS A 50 -4.30 9.17 -11.16
N THR A 51 -4.62 9.37 -12.43
CA THR A 51 -4.90 8.27 -13.36
C THR A 51 -3.68 7.37 -13.56
N ILE A 52 -2.51 7.97 -13.78
CA ILE A 52 -1.26 7.21 -13.92
C ILE A 52 -0.93 6.45 -12.63
N LEU A 53 -1.02 7.09 -11.47
CA LEU A 53 -0.80 6.44 -10.17
C LEU A 53 -1.75 5.27 -9.95
N LYS A 54 -3.02 5.40 -10.33
CA LYS A 54 -4.00 4.31 -10.27
C LYS A 54 -3.59 3.13 -11.15
N VAL A 55 -3.14 3.37 -12.37
CA VAL A 55 -2.68 2.30 -13.28
C VAL A 55 -1.39 1.67 -12.76
N ILE A 56 -0.44 2.44 -12.26
CA ILE A 56 0.77 1.93 -11.57
C ILE A 56 0.38 0.99 -10.45
N HIS A 57 -0.60 1.38 -9.64
CA HIS A 57 -1.08 0.58 -8.52
C HIS A 57 -1.68 -0.75 -9.00
N ILE A 58 -2.52 -0.74 -10.04
CA ILE A 58 -3.10 -1.95 -10.63
C ILE A 58 -2.00 -2.88 -11.15
N ILE A 59 -1.04 -2.37 -11.91
CA ILE A 59 0.08 -3.17 -12.44
C ILE A 59 0.87 -3.81 -11.30
N HIS A 60 1.20 -3.06 -10.26
CA HIS A 60 1.90 -3.58 -9.08
C HIS A 60 1.15 -4.73 -8.41
N HIS A 61 -0.17 -4.60 -8.26
CA HIS A 61 -0.97 -5.65 -7.64
C HIS A 61 -1.05 -6.92 -8.48
N LEU A 62 -1.18 -6.78 -9.80
CA LEU A 62 -1.20 -7.92 -10.71
C LEU A 62 0.15 -8.65 -10.70
N GLU A 63 1.27 -7.92 -10.87
CA GLU A 63 2.61 -8.51 -10.82
C GLU A 63 2.92 -9.16 -9.46
N ALA A 64 2.49 -8.56 -8.37
CA ALA A 64 2.69 -9.13 -7.04
C ALA A 64 1.91 -10.44 -6.84
N ARG A 65 0.70 -10.53 -7.40
CA ARG A 65 -0.09 -11.77 -7.37
C ARG A 65 0.56 -12.86 -8.20
N GLU A 66 0.98 -12.55 -9.42
CA GLU A 66 1.68 -13.51 -10.28
C GLU A 66 2.95 -14.04 -9.60
N LEU A 67 3.75 -13.15 -9.02
CA LEU A 67 4.94 -13.54 -8.28
C LEU A 67 4.60 -14.47 -7.11
N LEU A 68 3.54 -14.19 -6.36
CA LEU A 68 3.11 -15.02 -5.23
C LEU A 68 2.77 -16.45 -5.67
N PHE A 69 2.09 -16.60 -6.81
CA PHE A 69 1.76 -17.92 -7.37
C PHE A 69 3.00 -18.68 -7.92
N MET A 70 4.03 -17.95 -8.34
CA MET A 70 5.27 -18.56 -8.85
C MET A 70 6.25 -18.95 -7.74
N LEU A 71 6.10 -18.42 -6.54
CA LEU A 71 7.00 -18.72 -5.42
C LEU A 71 6.60 -20.06 -4.78
N PRO A 72 7.54 -21.01 -4.60
CA PRO A 72 7.30 -22.31 -3.95
C PRO A 72 7.29 -22.16 -2.42
N ILE A 73 6.53 -21.18 -1.90
CA ILE A 73 6.39 -20.91 -0.47
C ILE A 73 4.92 -20.91 -0.09
N SER A 74 4.61 -21.42 1.08
CA SER A 74 3.24 -21.42 1.58
C SER A 74 2.80 -20.01 2.01
N ASP A 75 1.50 -19.75 1.96
CA ASP A 75 0.90 -18.52 2.54
C ASP A 75 1.34 -18.32 3.99
N GLN A 76 1.52 -19.43 4.75
CA GLN A 76 1.94 -19.36 6.15
C GLN A 76 3.36 -18.84 6.30
N ASP A 77 4.27 -19.24 5.43
CA ASP A 77 5.66 -18.75 5.44
C ASP A 77 5.72 -17.27 5.06
N VAL A 78 4.94 -16.86 4.05
CA VAL A 78 4.84 -15.44 3.68
C VAL A 78 4.34 -14.60 4.84
N PHE A 79 3.30 -15.06 5.56
CA PHE A 79 2.78 -14.34 6.72
C PHE A 79 3.76 -14.32 7.88
N HIS A 80 4.50 -15.39 8.10
CA HIS A 80 5.52 -15.42 9.13
C HIS A 80 6.66 -14.42 8.84
N LEU A 81 7.15 -14.39 7.60
CA LEU A 81 8.16 -13.43 7.16
C LEU A 81 7.66 -11.99 7.27
N ALA A 82 6.41 -11.73 6.88
CA ALA A 82 5.80 -10.41 7.00
C ALA A 82 5.68 -9.97 8.47
N GLU A 83 5.23 -10.86 9.35
CA GLU A 83 5.14 -10.58 10.79
C GLU A 83 6.51 -10.30 11.40
N GLN A 84 7.53 -11.09 11.07
CA GLN A 84 8.90 -10.85 11.53
C GLN A 84 9.43 -9.50 11.07
N LYS A 85 9.17 -9.13 9.80
CA LYS A 85 9.56 -7.82 9.27
C LYS A 85 8.88 -6.68 10.04
N VAL A 86 7.57 -6.79 10.29
CA VAL A 86 6.82 -5.78 11.06
C VAL A 86 7.41 -5.63 12.45
N ARG A 87 7.58 -6.74 13.19
CA ARG A 87 8.14 -6.71 14.56
C ARG A 87 9.55 -6.09 14.60
N ARG A 88 10.40 -6.39 13.61
CA ARG A 88 11.72 -5.79 13.49
C ARG A 88 11.66 -4.29 13.29
N VAL A 89 10.78 -3.82 12.40
CA VAL A 89 10.61 -2.39 12.12
C VAL A 89 10.07 -1.66 13.35
N ILE A 90 9.09 -2.23 14.05
CA ILE A 90 8.56 -1.65 15.29
C ILE A 90 9.60 -1.63 16.39
N GLY A 91 10.40 -2.69 16.54
CA GLY A 91 11.54 -2.67 17.48
C GLY A 91 12.53 -1.53 17.17
N GLY A 92 12.80 -1.28 15.89
CA GLY A 92 13.59 -0.13 15.47
C GLY A 92 12.94 1.22 15.81
N MET A 93 11.61 1.33 15.69
CA MET A 93 10.90 2.55 16.09
C MET A 93 11.04 2.83 17.57
N MET A 94 10.91 1.80 18.42
CA MET A 94 11.08 1.93 19.87
C MET A 94 12.53 2.31 20.23
N ALA A 95 13.51 1.74 19.53
CA ALA A 95 14.93 2.06 19.74
C ALA A 95 15.31 3.51 19.32
N HIS A 96 14.48 4.16 18.51
CA HIS A 96 14.67 5.56 18.08
C HIS A 96 13.72 6.53 18.82
N ASP A 97 13.19 6.12 19.97
CA ASP A 97 12.27 6.90 20.82
C ASP A 97 11.08 7.51 20.07
N LEU A 98 10.60 6.83 19.02
CA LEU A 98 9.37 7.24 18.36
C LEU A 98 8.18 7.10 19.33
N PRO A 99 7.21 8.04 19.26
CA PRO A 99 6.17 8.18 20.29
C PRO A 99 5.08 7.11 20.17
N ILE A 100 5.45 5.84 20.37
CA ILE A 100 4.54 4.69 20.38
C ILE A 100 4.26 4.28 21.82
N VAL A 101 2.99 4.16 22.16
CA VAL A 101 2.52 3.69 23.48
C VAL A 101 2.23 2.20 23.47
N GLU A 102 1.66 1.68 22.38
CA GLU A 102 1.24 0.29 22.29
C GLU A 102 1.47 -0.25 20.87
N PHE A 103 1.89 -1.50 20.80
CA PHE A 103 1.91 -2.28 19.57
C PHE A 103 1.28 -3.65 19.81
N VAL A 104 0.21 -3.92 19.12
CA VAL A 104 -0.51 -5.20 19.18
C VAL A 104 -0.77 -5.71 17.78
N GLY A 105 -0.65 -7.00 17.61
CA GLY A 105 -1.08 -7.62 16.38
C GLY A 105 -0.42 -8.94 16.06
N GLY A 106 -0.88 -9.51 14.98
CA GLY A 106 -0.47 -10.82 14.51
C GLY A 106 -1.48 -11.38 13.53
N ARG A 107 -1.47 -12.68 13.39
CA ARG A 107 -2.40 -13.41 12.52
C ARG A 107 -3.81 -13.38 13.09
N LYS A 108 -4.76 -13.20 12.20
CA LYS A 108 -6.16 -13.40 12.52
C LYS A 108 -6.41 -14.89 12.77
N ASN A 109 -7.16 -15.21 13.83
CA ASN A 109 -7.56 -16.58 14.10
C ASN A 109 -8.39 -17.12 12.92
N LYS A 110 -8.16 -18.39 12.55
CA LYS A 110 -8.87 -19.08 11.46
C LYS A 110 -10.38 -19.06 11.67
N ASP A 111 -10.85 -19.25 12.91
CA ASP A 111 -12.27 -19.21 13.24
C ASP A 111 -12.92 -17.85 12.96
N SER A 112 -12.19 -16.76 13.24
CA SER A 112 -12.63 -15.41 12.88
C SER A 112 -12.69 -15.19 11.37
N LEU A 113 -11.82 -15.87 10.59
CA LEU A 113 -11.89 -15.84 9.14
C LEU A 113 -13.10 -16.64 8.63
N TYR A 114 -13.35 -17.81 9.20
CA TYR A 114 -14.52 -18.63 8.86
C TYR A 114 -15.83 -17.92 9.17
N THR A 115 -15.95 -17.31 10.35
CA THR A 115 -17.11 -16.51 10.74
C THR A 115 -17.35 -15.35 9.76
N LYS A 116 -16.28 -14.67 9.34
CA LYS A 116 -16.37 -13.56 8.37
C LYS A 116 -16.83 -14.05 6.99
N LEU A 117 -16.37 -15.24 6.57
CA LEU A 117 -16.81 -15.84 5.30
C LEU A 117 -18.26 -16.28 5.34
N LEU A 118 -18.69 -16.83 6.46
CA LEU A 118 -20.08 -17.26 6.67
C LEU A 118 -21.06 -16.06 6.73
N SER A 119 -20.60 -14.93 7.28
CA SER A 119 -21.46 -13.76 7.44
C SER A 119 -21.62 -12.89 6.18
N LYS A 120 -20.72 -13.03 5.21
CA LYS A 120 -20.73 -12.25 3.95
C LYS A 120 -21.11 -13.13 2.77
N ARG A 121 -22.30 -12.93 2.22
CA ARG A 121 -22.88 -13.75 1.12
C ARG A 121 -22.05 -13.81 -0.17
N GLU A 122 -21.14 -12.86 -0.42
CA GLU A 122 -20.45 -12.71 -1.71
C GLU A 122 -18.92 -12.64 -1.59
N THR A 123 -18.35 -12.98 -0.43
CA THR A 123 -16.89 -12.85 -0.23
C THR A 123 -16.20 -14.20 -0.43
N HIS A 124 -15.45 -14.32 -1.52
CA HIS A 124 -14.58 -15.48 -1.73
C HIS A 124 -13.37 -15.42 -0.79
N ALA A 125 -12.88 -16.55 -0.32
CA ALA A 125 -11.72 -16.64 0.58
C ALA A 125 -10.48 -15.92 0.02
N ALA A 126 -10.34 -15.86 -1.31
CA ALA A 126 -9.28 -15.13 -2.01
C ALA A 126 -9.36 -13.61 -1.84
N GLN A 127 -10.51 -13.06 -1.44
CA GLN A 127 -10.74 -11.62 -1.25
C GLN A 127 -10.54 -11.17 0.19
N ILE A 128 -10.13 -12.05 1.10
CA ILE A 128 -9.78 -11.67 2.46
C ILE A 128 -8.34 -11.20 2.49
N TYR A 129 -8.16 -9.89 2.43
CA TYR A 129 -6.84 -9.24 2.44
C TYR A 129 -6.29 -9.04 3.87
N ASP A 130 -7.14 -8.96 4.90
CA ASP A 130 -6.77 -8.69 6.30
C ASP A 130 -6.38 -9.94 7.10
N LYS A 131 -5.54 -10.79 6.51
CA LYS A 131 -5.03 -12.02 7.19
C LYS A 131 -4.01 -11.71 8.29
N LEU A 132 -3.31 -10.58 8.17
CA LEU A 132 -2.43 -10.01 9.18
C LEU A 132 -2.97 -8.65 9.61
N ARG A 133 -3.05 -8.42 10.92
CA ARG A 133 -3.53 -7.16 11.47
C ARG A 133 -2.60 -6.67 12.56
N PHE A 134 -2.19 -5.42 12.45
CA PHE A 134 -1.36 -4.74 13.45
C PHE A 134 -2.03 -3.43 13.85
N ARG A 135 -1.91 -3.12 15.14
CA ARG A 135 -2.35 -1.85 15.71
C ARG A 135 -1.15 -1.18 16.38
N ILE A 136 -0.91 0.05 16.00
CA ILE A 136 0.08 0.92 16.62
C ILE A 136 -0.70 2.06 17.24
N VAL A 137 -0.44 2.34 18.52
CA VAL A 137 -1.03 3.47 19.24
C VAL A 137 0.08 4.49 19.45
N ALA A 138 -0.07 5.66 18.84
CA ALA A 138 0.80 6.81 19.08
C ALA A 138 0.36 7.54 20.35
N ARG A 139 1.24 8.34 20.94
CA ARG A 139 1.01 9.08 22.17
C ARG A 139 -0.06 10.17 22.00
N GLY A 140 -0.05 10.84 20.84
CA GLY A 140 -0.99 11.87 20.47
C GLY A 140 -1.24 11.92 18.97
N SER A 141 -2.19 12.75 18.53
CA SER A 141 -2.53 12.90 17.10
C SER A 141 -1.34 13.36 16.26
N ASP A 142 -0.59 14.33 16.75
CA ASP A 142 0.58 14.87 16.04
C ASP A 142 1.70 13.85 15.91
N ASP A 143 1.78 12.89 16.82
CA ASP A 143 2.75 11.81 16.83
C ASP A 143 2.47 10.74 15.76
N VAL A 144 1.28 10.74 15.17
CA VAL A 144 0.92 9.81 14.08
C VAL A 144 1.77 10.05 12.83
N PHE A 145 2.08 11.31 12.51
CA PHE A 145 2.85 11.66 11.31
C PHE A 145 4.28 11.12 11.31
N PRO A 146 5.11 11.31 12.35
CA PRO A 146 6.45 10.73 12.40
C PRO A 146 6.41 9.20 12.38
N VAL A 147 5.42 8.57 13.03
CA VAL A 147 5.21 7.12 12.98
C VAL A 147 4.91 6.66 11.56
N LEU A 148 3.97 7.30 10.87
CA LEU A 148 3.64 7.00 9.46
C LEU A 148 4.84 7.20 8.55
N ALA A 149 5.56 8.31 8.68
CA ALA A 149 6.74 8.60 7.87
C ALA A 149 7.84 7.53 8.04
N TYR A 150 8.02 7.02 9.24
CA TYR A 150 8.95 5.93 9.50
C TYR A 150 8.48 4.62 8.85
N LEU A 151 7.21 4.25 9.01
CA LEU A 151 6.61 3.06 8.42
C LEU A 151 6.71 3.08 6.89
N MET A 152 6.42 4.21 6.27
CA MET A 152 6.51 4.37 4.80
C MET A 152 7.94 4.20 4.28
N ARG A 153 8.94 4.59 5.05
CA ARG A 153 10.35 4.45 4.67
C ARG A 153 10.90 3.05 4.92
N ARG A 154 10.45 2.36 5.97
CA ARG A 154 11.07 1.14 6.47
C ARG A 154 10.25 -0.12 6.28
N LEU A 155 8.93 -0.01 6.24
CA LEU A 155 8.03 -1.16 6.18
C LEU A 155 7.32 -1.25 4.83
N ILE A 156 6.44 -0.31 4.54
CA ILE A 156 5.54 -0.34 3.38
C ILE A 156 5.61 1.01 2.68
N PRO A 157 6.21 1.09 1.48
CA PRO A 157 6.15 2.29 0.66
C PRO A 157 4.69 2.68 0.35
N PHE A 158 4.42 3.96 0.20
CA PHE A 158 3.08 4.51 -0.02
C PHE A 158 2.33 3.86 -1.20
N ASN A 159 3.05 3.47 -2.24
CA ASN A 159 2.46 2.82 -3.42
C ASN A 159 1.87 1.41 -3.16
N TYR A 160 2.05 0.85 -1.98
CA TYR A 160 1.41 -0.40 -1.54
C TYR A 160 0.12 -0.18 -0.74
N VAL A 161 -0.26 1.07 -0.46
CA VAL A 161 -1.54 1.39 0.17
C VAL A 161 -2.66 1.12 -0.84
N VAL A 162 -3.69 0.39 -0.42
CA VAL A 162 -4.84 0.06 -1.26
C VAL A 162 -5.85 1.22 -1.21
N PRO A 163 -6.12 1.91 -2.32
CA PRO A 163 -7.11 2.98 -2.34
C PRO A 163 -8.51 2.47 -1.98
N GLY A 164 -9.23 3.25 -1.18
CA GLY A 164 -10.58 2.90 -0.73
C GLY A 164 -10.65 1.95 0.46
N GLU A 165 -9.55 1.30 0.84
CA GLU A 165 -9.47 0.46 2.05
C GLU A 165 -8.89 1.22 3.25
N SER A 166 -8.45 2.46 3.04
CA SER A 166 -7.94 3.33 4.09
C SER A 166 -9.01 4.33 4.52
N THR A 167 -9.25 4.42 5.82
CA THR A 167 -10.18 5.39 6.41
C THR A 167 -9.40 6.32 7.33
N ASN A 168 -9.55 7.62 7.12
CA ASN A 168 -9.05 8.64 8.03
C ASN A 168 -10.19 9.12 8.93
N THR A 169 -9.97 9.07 10.24
CA THR A 169 -10.93 9.56 11.26
C THR A 169 -10.29 10.56 12.23
N LEU A 170 -9.04 10.95 11.98
CA LEU A 170 -8.26 11.82 12.87
C LEU A 170 -8.09 13.23 12.30
N PHE A 171 -8.11 13.37 10.99
CA PHE A 171 -7.84 14.64 10.31
C PHE A 171 -8.90 14.85 9.23
N ASP A 172 -9.41 16.06 9.13
CA ASP A 172 -10.36 16.53 8.11
C ASP A 172 -9.65 16.83 6.75
#